data_56b446ae44cc27d81a48782cd48d8fcb
#
_entry.id   56b446ae44cc27d81a48782cd48d8fcb
#
_cell.length_a   1.000
_cell.length_b   1.000
_cell.length_c   1.000
_cell.angle_alpha   90.00
_cell.angle_beta   90.00
_cell.angle_gamma   90.00
#
_symmetry.space_group_name_H-M   'P 1'
#
loop_
_entity.id
_entity.type
_entity.pdbx_description
1 polymer ?
#
loop_
_entity_poly.entity_id
_entity_poly.type
_entity_poly.pdbx_seq_one_letter_code
_entity_poly.pdbx_strand_id
1 'polypeptide(L)'
;MIAGNDLLLAPRNLKRELDGVLNAVKSGKLSEELITEKCRKVLTYKYVLGLKNKPHIQLSGLEKRLNRPETKELILRLQKAAITVPANVNGTLPLDSKLRGTVVLNIGKTPGAGLAFYNRLQNTLSLTRVVARPDSMEAIRKRLLGSQRVIVVVTSDDYK
;
A
#
# COMPACT_ATOMS: atom_id res chain seq x y z
N MET A 1 -21.83 8.26 -8.43
CA MET A 1 -22.69 9.38 -8.02
C MET A 1 -23.92 8.92 -7.24
N ILE A 2 -24.73 8.01 -7.73
CA ILE A 2 -25.85 7.41 -6.97
C ILE A 2 -25.36 6.77 -5.66
N ALA A 3 -24.20 6.09 -5.68
CA ALA A 3 -23.57 5.47 -4.52
C ALA A 3 -22.91 6.47 -3.52
N GLY A 4 -23.20 7.76 -3.62
CA GLY A 4 -22.71 8.79 -2.70
C GLY A 4 -21.41 9.50 -3.10
N ASN A 5 -20.74 9.09 -4.16
CA ASN A 5 -19.53 9.75 -4.61
C ASN A 5 -19.82 11.17 -5.13
N ASP A 6 -19.07 12.16 -4.66
CA ASP A 6 -19.18 13.55 -5.10
C ASP A 6 -18.24 13.86 -6.28
N LEU A 7 -17.14 13.11 -6.40
CA LEU A 7 -16.12 13.25 -7.44
C LEU A 7 -15.72 11.89 -8.01
N LEU A 8 -15.42 11.86 -9.31
CA LEU A 8 -14.77 10.74 -9.96
C LEU A 8 -13.28 11.06 -10.09
N LEU A 9 -12.44 10.32 -9.35
CA LEU A 9 -11.01 10.54 -9.33
C LEU A 9 -10.29 9.63 -10.33
N ALA A 10 -9.42 10.21 -11.15
CA ALA A 10 -8.56 9.51 -12.10
C ALA A 10 -9.32 8.49 -13.00
N PRO A 11 -10.32 8.93 -13.75
CA PRO A 11 -11.04 8.05 -14.67
C PRO A 11 -10.07 7.46 -15.71
N ARG A 12 -10.24 6.19 -16.08
CA ARG A 12 -9.39 5.54 -17.10
C ARG A 12 -9.56 6.16 -18.48
N ASN A 13 -10.76 6.59 -18.79
CA ASN A 13 -11.10 7.28 -20.05
C ASN A 13 -12.06 8.43 -19.76
N LEU A 14 -11.50 9.64 -19.61
CA LEU A 14 -12.27 10.82 -19.21
C LEU A 14 -13.46 11.08 -20.14
N LYS A 15 -13.27 10.99 -21.46
CA LYS A 15 -14.33 11.26 -22.43
C LYS A 15 -15.50 10.27 -22.28
N ARG A 16 -15.20 8.97 -22.27
CA ARG A 16 -16.20 7.91 -22.14
C ARG A 16 -16.98 8.02 -20.83
N GLU A 17 -16.30 8.33 -19.75
CA GLU A 17 -16.92 8.42 -18.42
C GLU A 17 -17.76 9.69 -18.29
N LEU A 18 -17.33 10.82 -18.88
CA LEU A 18 -18.13 12.03 -18.96
C LEU A 18 -19.40 11.81 -19.81
N ASP A 19 -19.25 11.18 -20.99
CA ASP A 19 -20.38 10.85 -21.86
C ASP A 19 -21.36 9.90 -21.12
N GLY A 20 -20.86 8.99 -20.32
CA GLY A 20 -21.66 8.10 -19.46
C GLY A 20 -22.50 8.86 -18.43
N VAL A 21 -21.92 9.86 -17.77
CA VAL A 21 -22.65 10.73 -16.82
C VAL A 21 -23.70 11.55 -17.54
N LEU A 22 -23.35 12.17 -18.66
CA LEU A 22 -24.28 12.97 -19.46
C LEU A 22 -25.47 12.14 -19.96
N ASN A 23 -25.22 10.92 -20.43
CA ASN A 23 -26.28 10.02 -20.87
C ASN A 23 -27.17 9.57 -19.70
N ALA A 24 -26.59 9.39 -18.50
CA ALA A 24 -27.36 9.06 -17.30
C ALA A 24 -28.31 10.21 -16.89
N VAL A 25 -27.87 11.47 -17.05
CA VAL A 25 -28.74 12.63 -16.83
C VAL A 25 -29.83 12.69 -17.90
N LYS A 26 -29.48 12.59 -19.19
CA LYS A 26 -30.44 12.60 -20.30
C LYS A 26 -31.52 11.52 -20.20
N SER A 27 -31.15 10.35 -19.66
CA SER A 27 -32.08 9.22 -19.48
C SER A 27 -32.84 9.26 -18.16
N GLY A 28 -32.68 10.30 -17.34
CA GLY A 28 -33.33 10.43 -16.03
C GLY A 28 -32.81 9.51 -14.93
N LYS A 29 -31.72 8.77 -15.16
CA LYS A 29 -31.05 7.93 -14.13
C LYS A 29 -30.32 8.76 -13.09
N LEU A 30 -29.88 9.95 -13.46
CA LEU A 30 -29.32 10.97 -12.56
C LEU A 30 -30.12 12.25 -12.74
N SER A 31 -30.54 12.89 -11.66
CA SER A 31 -31.20 14.20 -11.76
C SER A 31 -30.16 15.32 -11.89
N GLU A 32 -30.54 16.41 -12.55
CA GLU A 32 -29.71 17.60 -12.65
C GLU A 32 -29.50 18.25 -11.27
N GLU A 33 -30.49 18.16 -10.39
CA GLU A 33 -30.41 18.68 -9.02
C GLU A 33 -29.29 17.96 -8.25
N LEU A 34 -29.21 16.62 -8.37
CA LEU A 34 -28.14 15.83 -7.73
C LEU A 34 -26.75 16.24 -8.22
N ILE A 35 -26.60 16.47 -9.53
CA ILE A 35 -25.34 16.95 -10.12
C ILE A 35 -25.02 18.35 -9.61
N THR A 36 -26.00 19.24 -9.55
CA THR A 36 -25.86 20.61 -9.06
C THR A 36 -25.45 20.63 -7.57
N GLU A 37 -26.07 19.80 -6.75
CA GLU A 37 -25.74 19.67 -5.33
C GLU A 37 -24.26 19.23 -5.15
N LYS A 38 -23.85 18.19 -5.86
CA LYS A 38 -22.47 17.69 -5.81
C LYS A 38 -21.45 18.70 -6.32
N CYS A 39 -21.78 19.40 -7.41
CA CYS A 39 -20.96 20.48 -7.93
C CYS A 39 -20.81 21.61 -6.92
N ARG A 40 -21.89 22.06 -6.30
CA ARG A 40 -21.90 23.09 -5.26
C ARG A 40 -21.00 22.67 -4.08
N LYS A 41 -21.13 21.44 -3.62
CA LYS A 41 -20.29 20.90 -2.52
C LYS A 41 -18.81 20.97 -2.87
N VAL A 42 -18.41 20.52 -4.06
CA VAL A 42 -17.01 20.56 -4.53
C VAL A 42 -16.51 22.00 -4.64
N LEU A 43 -17.31 22.92 -5.18
CA LEU A 43 -16.94 24.33 -5.30
C LEU A 43 -16.81 24.99 -3.94
N THR A 44 -17.66 24.63 -2.97
CA THR A 44 -17.56 25.12 -1.57
C THR A 44 -16.21 24.70 -0.96
N TYR A 45 -15.81 23.43 -1.09
CA TYR A 45 -14.50 23.01 -0.59
C TYR A 45 -13.35 23.72 -1.29
N LYS A 46 -13.42 23.92 -2.61
CA LYS A 46 -12.41 24.69 -3.34
C LYS A 46 -12.31 26.14 -2.83
N TYR A 47 -13.43 26.74 -2.50
CA TYR A 47 -13.48 28.10 -1.95
C TYR A 47 -12.86 28.15 -0.53
N VAL A 48 -13.27 27.24 0.36
CA VAL A 48 -12.75 27.15 1.73
C VAL A 48 -11.23 26.89 1.73
N LEU A 49 -10.73 26.10 0.80
CA LEU A 49 -9.30 25.84 0.63
C LEU A 49 -8.55 27.02 -0.03
N GLY A 50 -9.20 28.12 -0.33
CA GLY A 50 -8.57 29.30 -0.92
C GLY A 50 -8.11 29.16 -2.36
N LEU A 51 -8.56 28.11 -3.08
CA LEU A 51 -8.11 27.83 -4.45
C LEU A 51 -8.52 28.92 -5.44
N LYS A 52 -9.50 29.77 -5.10
CA LYS A 52 -9.87 30.97 -5.88
C LYS A 52 -8.67 31.91 -6.08
N ASN A 53 -7.82 32.02 -5.08
CA ASN A 53 -6.69 32.95 -5.09
C ASN A 53 -5.45 32.37 -5.79
N LYS A 54 -5.55 31.20 -6.44
CA LYS A 54 -4.43 30.52 -7.13
C LYS A 54 -3.15 30.53 -6.28
N PRO A 55 -3.13 29.84 -5.14
CA PRO A 55 -1.99 29.90 -4.22
C PRO A 55 -0.71 29.46 -4.95
N HIS A 56 0.30 30.32 -4.91
CA HIS A 56 1.61 30.01 -5.47
C HIS A 56 2.34 29.01 -4.56
N ILE A 57 2.66 27.86 -5.09
CA ILE A 57 3.53 26.90 -4.38
C ILE A 57 4.98 27.37 -4.54
N GLN A 58 5.60 27.75 -3.43
CA GLN A 58 7.03 28.04 -3.43
C GLN A 58 7.82 26.74 -3.63
N LEU A 59 8.54 26.64 -4.75
CA LEU A 59 9.37 25.48 -5.05
C LEU A 59 10.65 25.44 -4.20
N SER A 60 11.21 26.61 -3.86
CA SER A 60 12.36 26.68 -2.98
C SER A 60 12.08 26.04 -1.62
N GLY A 61 12.92 25.09 -1.23
CA GLY A 61 12.78 24.35 0.02
C GLY A 61 11.55 23.40 0.10
N LEU A 62 10.87 23.13 -1.02
CA LEU A 62 9.69 22.27 -1.06
C LEU A 62 9.98 20.86 -0.52
N GLU A 63 11.11 20.26 -0.93
CA GLU A 63 11.53 18.95 -0.47
C GLU A 63 11.66 18.88 1.06
N LYS A 64 12.29 19.90 1.68
CA LYS A 64 12.41 19.98 3.14
C LYS A 64 11.06 20.12 3.84
N ARG A 65 10.13 20.88 3.23
CA ARG A 65 8.78 21.05 3.78
C ARG A 65 7.93 19.79 3.71
N LEU A 66 8.13 18.96 2.68
CA LEU A 66 7.44 17.68 2.51
C LEU A 66 8.06 16.56 3.35
N ASN A 67 9.40 16.54 3.44
CA ASN A 67 10.15 15.47 4.13
C ASN A 67 10.62 15.91 5.52
N ARG A 68 9.70 16.46 6.32
CA ARG A 68 10.01 16.87 7.70
C ARG A 68 10.33 15.65 8.57
N PRO A 69 11.19 15.81 9.59
CA PRO A 69 11.45 14.74 10.57
C PRO A 69 10.16 14.19 11.19
N GLU A 70 9.23 15.08 11.54
CA GLU A 70 7.94 14.73 12.14
C GLU A 70 7.07 13.88 11.19
N THR A 71 7.14 14.13 9.88
CA THR A 71 6.46 13.31 8.86
C THR A 71 7.01 11.89 8.84
N LYS A 72 8.35 11.74 8.93
CA LYS A 72 8.99 10.43 8.99
C LYS A 72 8.62 9.66 10.26
N GLU A 73 8.59 10.34 11.38
CA GLU A 73 8.15 9.77 12.65
C GLU A 73 6.68 9.33 12.59
N LEU A 74 5.80 10.17 12.04
CA LEU A 74 4.40 9.83 11.84
C LEU A 74 4.24 8.59 10.95
N ILE A 75 4.96 8.52 9.82
CA ILE A 75 4.95 7.35 8.93
C ILE A 75 5.36 6.10 9.70
N LEU A 76 6.43 6.16 10.49
CA LEU A 76 6.89 5.03 11.28
C LEU A 76 5.85 4.59 12.32
N ARG A 77 5.19 5.54 12.99
CA ARG A 77 4.10 5.26 13.94
C ARG A 77 2.92 4.60 13.24
N LEU A 78 2.51 5.10 12.07
CA LEU A 78 1.43 4.52 11.28
C LEU A 78 1.78 3.09 10.81
N GLN A 79 2.99 2.87 10.32
CA GLN A 79 3.46 1.55 9.94
C GLN A 79 3.44 0.56 11.11
N LYS A 80 3.91 0.98 12.29
CA LYS A 80 3.85 0.15 13.51
C LYS A 80 2.41 -0.16 13.91
N ALA A 81 1.52 0.82 13.87
CA ALA A 81 0.11 0.66 14.22
C ALA A 81 -0.66 -0.23 13.21
N ALA A 82 -0.22 -0.27 11.96
CA ALA A 82 -0.83 -1.10 10.91
C ALA A 82 -0.41 -2.58 10.99
N ILE A 83 0.60 -2.92 11.81
CA ILE A 83 1.01 -4.32 11.97
C ILE A 83 -0.11 -5.08 12.68
N THR A 84 -0.61 -6.12 12.02
CA THR A 84 -1.62 -7.01 12.56
C THR A 84 -1.01 -8.37 12.80
N VAL A 85 -1.26 -8.95 13.98
CA VAL A 85 -0.84 -10.32 14.35
C VAL A 85 -2.10 -11.17 14.51
N PRO A 86 -2.58 -11.82 13.42
CA PRO A 86 -3.82 -12.60 13.46
C PRO A 86 -3.77 -13.78 14.40
N ALA A 87 -2.58 -14.37 14.57
CA ALA A 87 -2.34 -15.48 15.49
C ALA A 87 -0.90 -15.46 15.99
N ASN A 88 -0.71 -15.84 17.24
CA ASN A 88 0.60 -16.08 17.85
C ASN A 88 0.55 -17.37 18.66
N VAL A 89 0.54 -18.49 17.94
CA VAL A 89 0.43 -19.83 18.54
C VAL A 89 1.75 -20.18 19.21
N ASN A 90 1.69 -20.73 20.43
CA ASN A 90 2.84 -21.14 21.23
C ASN A 90 3.87 -20.04 21.50
N GLY A 91 3.47 -18.76 21.44
CA GLY A 91 4.38 -17.65 21.71
C GLY A 91 5.52 -17.54 20.69
N THR A 92 5.27 -17.85 19.41
CA THR A 92 6.27 -17.75 18.34
C THR A 92 6.85 -16.35 18.18
N LEU A 93 6.08 -15.33 18.54
CA LEU A 93 6.52 -13.93 18.57
C LEU A 93 6.62 -13.45 20.02
N PRO A 94 7.65 -12.66 20.38
CA PRO A 94 8.77 -12.21 19.53
C PRO A 94 9.70 -13.35 19.13
N LEU A 95 10.39 -13.18 17.98
CA LEU A 95 11.34 -14.19 17.48
C LEU A 95 12.54 -14.31 18.42
N ASP A 96 12.88 -15.53 18.83
CA ASP A 96 14.09 -15.77 19.60
C ASP A 96 15.36 -15.53 18.74
N SER A 97 16.19 -14.58 19.15
CA SER A 97 17.43 -14.21 18.47
C SER A 97 18.55 -15.26 18.64
N LYS A 98 18.45 -16.13 19.62
CA LYS A 98 19.44 -17.19 19.86
C LYS A 98 19.24 -18.40 18.95
N LEU A 99 18.05 -18.55 18.36
CA LEU A 99 17.74 -19.68 17.49
C LEU A 99 18.52 -19.57 16.18
N ARG A 100 19.30 -20.60 15.89
CA ARG A 100 20.07 -20.73 14.63
C ARG A 100 19.24 -21.43 13.55
N GLY A 101 19.77 -21.52 12.36
CA GLY A 101 19.12 -22.27 11.27
C GLY A 101 17.77 -21.70 10.84
N THR A 102 17.62 -20.36 10.86
CA THR A 102 16.43 -19.67 10.36
C THR A 102 16.56 -19.43 8.87
N VAL A 103 15.56 -19.86 8.10
CA VAL A 103 15.43 -19.60 6.67
C VAL A 103 14.32 -18.59 6.44
N VAL A 104 14.59 -17.58 5.63
CA VAL A 104 13.58 -16.65 5.11
C VAL A 104 13.23 -17.06 3.68
N LEU A 105 12.06 -17.63 3.51
CA LEU A 105 11.51 -18.00 2.21
C LEU A 105 10.71 -16.84 1.64
N ASN A 106 11.17 -16.25 0.55
CA ASN A 106 10.45 -15.22 -0.17
C ASN A 106 9.61 -15.83 -1.28
N ILE A 107 8.31 -15.55 -1.24
CA ILE A 107 7.36 -15.86 -2.29
C ILE A 107 6.97 -14.54 -2.95
N GLY A 108 7.30 -14.38 -4.23
CA GLY A 108 7.02 -13.15 -4.94
C GLY A 108 7.53 -13.17 -6.38
N LYS A 109 6.89 -12.39 -7.27
CA LYS A 109 7.23 -12.34 -8.71
C LYS A 109 8.61 -11.77 -8.99
N THR A 110 9.07 -10.87 -8.12
CA THR A 110 10.36 -10.21 -8.30
C THR A 110 11.44 -10.77 -7.37
N PRO A 111 12.67 -10.98 -7.85
CA PRO A 111 13.78 -11.44 -6.98
C PRO A 111 14.07 -10.52 -5.79
N GLY A 112 13.69 -9.25 -5.89
CA GLY A 112 13.84 -8.24 -4.83
C GLY A 112 12.70 -8.24 -3.81
N ALA A 113 11.62 -8.99 -4.05
CA ALA A 113 10.49 -9.05 -3.12
C ALA A 113 10.96 -9.46 -1.72
N GLY A 114 10.54 -8.72 -0.69
CA GLY A 114 10.91 -8.98 0.69
C GLY A 114 12.39 -8.75 1.06
N LEU A 115 13.23 -8.24 0.16
CA LEU A 115 14.66 -8.02 0.44
C LEU A 115 14.89 -7.02 1.57
N ALA A 116 14.12 -5.94 1.61
CA ALA A 116 14.23 -4.94 2.68
C ALA A 116 13.91 -5.54 4.06
N PHE A 117 12.89 -6.39 4.13
CA PHE A 117 12.54 -7.13 5.34
C PHE A 117 13.66 -8.08 5.77
N TYR A 118 14.19 -8.88 4.84
CA TYR A 118 15.31 -9.77 5.10
C TYR A 118 16.53 -9.00 5.61
N ASN A 119 16.95 -7.93 4.93
CA ASN A 119 18.10 -7.11 5.32
C ASN A 119 17.91 -6.49 6.72
N ARG A 120 16.70 -6.14 7.09
CA ARG A 120 16.42 -5.62 8.43
C ARG A 120 16.55 -6.71 9.50
N LEU A 121 16.04 -7.90 9.23
CA LEU A 121 16.10 -9.02 10.17
C LEU A 121 17.52 -9.56 10.40
N GLN A 122 18.37 -9.59 9.36
CA GLN A 122 19.72 -10.14 9.50
C GLN A 122 20.63 -9.31 10.42
N ASN A 123 20.24 -8.08 10.77
CA ASN A 123 20.94 -7.29 11.79
C ASN A 123 20.76 -7.88 13.21
N THR A 124 19.75 -8.74 13.41
CA THR A 124 19.39 -9.29 14.71
C THR A 124 19.44 -10.82 14.74
N LEU A 125 19.20 -11.46 13.60
CA LEU A 125 19.08 -12.90 13.47
C LEU A 125 20.08 -13.44 12.44
N SER A 126 20.62 -14.63 12.69
CA SER A 126 21.39 -15.36 11.68
C SER A 126 20.41 -16.04 10.72
N LEU A 127 20.38 -15.58 9.48
CA LEU A 127 19.38 -15.93 8.49
C LEU A 127 20.00 -16.43 7.18
N THR A 128 19.31 -17.37 6.53
CA THR A 128 19.56 -17.73 5.13
C THR A 128 18.35 -17.33 4.28
N ARG A 129 18.57 -16.61 3.19
CA ARG A 129 17.50 -16.21 2.26
C ARG A 129 17.32 -17.28 1.16
N VAL A 130 16.07 -17.62 0.91
CA VAL A 130 15.65 -18.48 -0.20
C VAL A 130 14.53 -17.76 -0.96
N VAL A 131 14.61 -17.71 -2.29
CA VAL A 131 13.55 -17.17 -3.14
C VAL A 131 12.83 -18.33 -3.80
N ALA A 132 11.52 -18.40 -3.62
CA ALA A 132 10.72 -19.43 -4.26
C ALA A 132 10.68 -19.22 -5.77
N ARG A 133 11.01 -20.28 -6.53
CA ARG A 133 10.89 -20.35 -7.98
C ARG A 133 10.24 -21.67 -8.35
N PRO A 134 9.31 -21.70 -9.30
CA PRO A 134 8.63 -22.93 -9.71
C PRO A 134 9.55 -24.07 -10.14
N ASP A 135 10.68 -23.71 -10.76
CA ASP A 135 11.68 -24.63 -11.30
C ASP A 135 12.67 -25.19 -10.26
N SER A 136 12.61 -24.69 -9.02
CA SER A 136 13.56 -25.07 -7.96
C SER A 136 12.90 -25.64 -6.70
N MET A 137 11.68 -26.15 -6.80
CA MET A 137 10.90 -26.58 -5.63
C MET A 137 11.58 -27.69 -4.82
N GLU A 138 12.23 -28.65 -5.45
CA GLU A 138 12.91 -29.75 -4.72
C GLU A 138 14.13 -29.25 -3.95
N ALA A 139 14.92 -28.34 -4.53
CA ALA A 139 16.04 -27.71 -3.83
C ALA A 139 15.57 -26.85 -2.65
N ILE A 140 14.46 -26.14 -2.80
CA ILE A 140 13.83 -25.37 -1.73
C ILE A 140 13.38 -26.31 -0.62
N ARG A 141 12.65 -27.36 -0.93
CA ARG A 141 12.19 -28.37 0.05
C ARG A 141 13.34 -28.95 0.87
N LYS A 142 14.42 -29.40 0.21
CA LYS A 142 15.61 -29.92 0.90
C LYS A 142 16.22 -28.91 1.86
N ARG A 143 16.23 -27.63 1.48
CA ARG A 143 16.78 -26.54 2.32
C ARG A 143 15.89 -26.21 3.50
N LEU A 144 14.56 -26.27 3.34
CA LEU A 144 13.60 -26.02 4.40
C LEU A 144 13.59 -27.17 5.43
N LEU A 145 13.70 -28.42 4.99
CA LEU A 145 13.74 -29.58 5.89
C LEU A 145 14.94 -29.57 6.85
N GLY A 146 16.05 -28.92 6.48
CA GLY A 146 17.23 -28.75 7.33
C GLY A 146 17.17 -27.51 8.24
N SER A 147 16.09 -26.72 8.22
CA SER A 147 15.97 -25.51 9.00
C SER A 147 15.24 -25.74 10.32
N GLN A 148 15.63 -24.99 11.38
CA GLN A 148 14.93 -25.02 12.66
C GLN A 148 13.71 -24.07 12.67
N ARG A 149 13.72 -23.04 11.80
CA ARG A 149 12.63 -22.08 11.67
C ARG A 149 12.55 -21.56 10.25
N VAL A 150 11.34 -21.44 9.74
CA VAL A 150 11.07 -20.83 8.43
C VAL A 150 10.20 -19.60 8.63
N ILE A 151 10.65 -18.47 8.07
CA ILE A 151 9.86 -17.25 7.96
C ILE A 151 9.43 -17.11 6.51
N VAL A 152 8.14 -17.21 6.25
CA VAL A 152 7.60 -17.06 4.89
C VAL A 152 7.21 -15.60 4.70
N VAL A 153 7.78 -14.96 3.68
CA VAL A 153 7.46 -13.60 3.28
C VAL A 153 6.74 -13.64 1.95
N VAL A 154 5.52 -13.17 1.96
CA VAL A 154 4.66 -13.12 0.77
C VAL A 154 4.37 -11.67 0.43
N THR A 155 4.58 -11.27 -0.81
CA THR A 155 4.35 -9.88 -1.24
C THR A 155 3.07 -9.77 -2.06
N SER A 156 2.32 -8.67 -1.86
CA SER A 156 0.96 -8.48 -2.37
C SER A 156 0.81 -8.46 -3.90
N ASP A 157 1.89 -8.27 -4.65
CA ASP A 157 1.85 -8.26 -6.12
C ASP A 157 1.65 -9.65 -6.75
N ASP A 158 1.58 -10.68 -5.93
CA ASP A 158 1.56 -12.09 -6.36
C ASP A 158 0.20 -12.76 -6.27
N TYR A 159 -0.80 -12.05 -5.74
CA TYR A 159 -2.19 -12.55 -5.58
C TYR A 159 -3.15 -11.87 -6.57
N LYS A 160 -2.83 -11.90 -7.85
CA LYS A 160 -3.79 -11.55 -8.91
C LYS A 160 -4.07 -12.73 -9.78
#